data_0f2949dc8efc15497f34c68d662fa5b0
#
_entry.id   0f2949dc8efc15497f34c68d662fa5b0
#
_cell.length_a   1.000
_cell.length_b   1.000
_cell.length_c   1.000
_cell.angle_alpha   90.00
_cell.angle_beta   90.00
_cell.angle_gamma   90.00
#
_symmetry.space_group_name_H-M   'P 1'
#
loop_
_entity.id
_entity.type
_entity.pdbx_description
1 polymer ?
#
loop_
_entity_poly.entity_id
_entity_poly.type
_entity_poly.pdbx_seq_one_letter_code
_entity_poly.pdbx_strand_id
1 'polypeptide(L)'
;MKKTFRFRLRPKPKQLSLFAQACGACRWIYNRALAKRKTVWEDEQRSISLYEQNKELTLLKRVSETAWLKEVHSQVLQQALHDLDGAYQHFFRRIKEKETPGYPKFRRKGDNDSFRYPQGVRVKDDWVYLPKIGQVRFRKSQEVEGVIKQTTVKFEAGHWYVLFSCEVEVSEPQPIENPRSVGVDLGLKTFAVFAGDGGIEEISNPRFQKKALSRIRYLSRQLSKKIKFSKNRSRARRALSH
;
A
#
# COMPACT_ATOMS: atom_id res chain seq x y z
N MET A 1 -9.16 13.80 11.70
CA MET A 1 -8.03 13.64 10.74
C MET A 1 -7.82 12.15 10.44
N LYS A 2 -7.36 11.79 9.21
CA LYS A 2 -6.96 10.41 8.89
C LYS A 2 -5.46 10.23 9.11
N LYS A 3 -5.07 9.26 9.93
CA LYS A 3 -3.66 8.92 10.25
C LYS A 3 -3.43 7.44 9.95
N THR A 4 -2.27 7.08 9.39
CA THR A 4 -1.93 5.68 9.11
C THR A 4 -0.75 5.26 9.96
N PHE A 5 -0.92 4.20 10.75
CA PHE A 5 0.11 3.58 11.56
C PHE A 5 0.64 2.34 10.86
N ARG A 6 1.95 2.21 10.73
CA ARG A 6 2.61 1.10 10.05
C ARG A 6 3.48 0.30 11.01
N PHE A 7 3.26 -1.02 11.07
CA PHE A 7 4.01 -1.93 11.91
C PHE A 7 4.53 -3.13 11.13
N ARG A 8 5.70 -3.64 11.51
CA ARG A 8 6.25 -4.86 10.93
C ARG A 8 5.58 -6.08 11.55
N LEU A 9 5.02 -6.96 10.73
CA LEU A 9 4.44 -8.24 11.14
C LEU A 9 5.53 -9.30 11.39
N ARG A 10 5.22 -10.24 12.30
CA ARG A 10 5.99 -11.45 12.59
C ARG A 10 5.13 -12.70 12.34
N PRO A 11 4.77 -12.99 11.10
CA PRO A 11 3.91 -14.14 10.80
C PRO A 11 4.64 -15.47 10.99
N LYS A 12 3.90 -16.49 11.46
CA LYS A 12 4.34 -17.89 11.45
C LYS A 12 4.36 -18.46 10.02
N PRO A 13 5.09 -19.56 9.74
CA PRO A 13 5.14 -20.16 8.39
C PRO A 13 3.76 -20.40 7.76
N LYS A 14 2.80 -20.98 8.51
CA LYS A 14 1.42 -21.18 8.05
C LYS A 14 0.73 -19.87 7.65
N GLN A 15 0.96 -18.80 8.40
CA GLN A 15 0.38 -17.47 8.09
C GLN A 15 1.01 -16.84 6.85
N LEU A 16 2.30 -17.08 6.58
CA LEU A 16 2.95 -16.65 5.33
C LEU A 16 2.28 -17.27 4.11
N SER A 17 1.90 -18.55 4.17
CA SER A 17 1.17 -19.22 3.10
C SER A 17 -0.21 -18.60 2.89
N LEU A 18 -0.94 -18.30 3.98
CA LEU A 18 -2.25 -17.63 3.91
C LEU A 18 -2.14 -16.19 3.36
N PHE A 19 -1.08 -15.46 3.70
CA PHE A 19 -0.83 -14.13 3.11
C PHE A 19 -0.57 -14.22 1.60
N ALA A 20 0.26 -15.17 1.18
CA ALA A 20 0.54 -15.40 -0.24
C ALA A 20 -0.72 -15.80 -1.01
N GLN A 21 -1.56 -16.66 -0.41
CA GLN A 21 -2.85 -17.06 -0.96
C GLN A 21 -3.81 -15.87 -1.09
N ALA A 22 -3.95 -15.03 -0.05
CA ALA A 22 -4.78 -13.85 -0.09
C ALA A 22 -4.33 -12.86 -1.18
N CYS A 23 -3.02 -12.57 -1.30
CA CYS A 23 -2.47 -11.74 -2.37
C CYS A 23 -2.71 -12.36 -3.76
N GLY A 24 -2.55 -13.67 -3.89
CA GLY A 24 -2.81 -14.41 -5.12
C GLY A 24 -4.27 -14.30 -5.55
N ALA A 25 -5.20 -14.49 -4.63
CA ALA A 25 -6.63 -14.38 -4.86
C ALA A 25 -7.05 -12.96 -5.25
N CYS A 26 -6.56 -11.95 -4.54
CA CYS A 26 -6.80 -10.54 -4.88
C CYS A 26 -6.29 -10.20 -6.29
N ARG A 27 -5.12 -10.68 -6.65
CA ARG A 27 -4.55 -10.47 -8.00
C ARG A 27 -5.37 -11.19 -9.06
N TRP A 28 -5.77 -12.43 -8.81
CA TRP A 28 -6.56 -13.22 -9.75
C TRP A 28 -7.91 -12.56 -10.02
N ILE A 29 -8.66 -12.19 -8.97
CA ILE A 29 -10.00 -11.57 -9.14
C ILE A 29 -9.91 -10.21 -9.81
N TYR A 30 -8.91 -9.38 -9.45
CA TYR A 30 -8.66 -8.09 -10.09
C TYR A 30 -8.39 -8.25 -11.59
N ASN A 31 -7.49 -9.18 -11.96
CA ASN A 31 -7.11 -9.40 -13.35
C ASN A 31 -8.26 -9.98 -14.18
N ARG A 32 -9.01 -10.94 -13.62
CA ARG A 32 -10.20 -11.50 -14.25
C ARG A 32 -11.26 -10.40 -14.51
N ALA A 33 -11.51 -9.58 -13.51
CA ALA A 33 -12.47 -8.50 -13.60
C ALA A 33 -12.04 -7.42 -14.62
N LEU A 34 -10.75 -7.11 -14.69
CA LEU A 34 -10.19 -6.21 -15.70
C LEU A 34 -10.33 -6.79 -17.12
N ALA A 35 -9.96 -8.06 -17.32
CA ALA A 35 -10.11 -8.73 -18.60
C ALA A 35 -11.57 -8.69 -19.07
N LYS A 36 -12.51 -9.06 -18.18
CA LYS A 36 -13.94 -9.07 -18.51
C LYS A 36 -14.48 -7.68 -18.86
N ARG A 37 -14.10 -6.62 -18.12
CA ARG A 37 -14.50 -5.24 -18.46
C ARG A 37 -14.00 -4.85 -19.86
N LYS A 38 -12.77 -5.27 -20.19
CA LYS A 38 -12.17 -4.99 -21.50
C LYS A 38 -12.92 -5.70 -22.61
N THR A 39 -13.13 -7.01 -22.51
CA THR A 39 -13.85 -7.81 -23.51
C THR A 39 -15.28 -7.30 -23.74
N VAL A 40 -16.06 -7.09 -22.67
CA VAL A 40 -17.44 -6.60 -22.79
C VAL A 40 -17.50 -5.21 -23.41
N TRP A 41 -16.51 -4.36 -23.15
CA TRP A 41 -16.43 -3.06 -23.83
C TRP A 41 -16.09 -3.20 -25.32
N GLU A 42 -15.18 -4.09 -25.67
CA GLU A 42 -14.78 -4.33 -27.08
C GLU A 42 -15.94 -4.95 -27.89
N ASP A 43 -16.68 -5.90 -27.29
CA ASP A 43 -17.72 -6.66 -28.00
C ASP A 43 -19.09 -5.97 -27.96
N GLU A 44 -19.47 -5.37 -26.82
CA GLU A 44 -20.84 -4.88 -26.56
C GLU A 44 -20.90 -3.36 -26.37
N GLN A 45 -19.77 -2.64 -26.32
CA GLN A 45 -19.67 -1.21 -25.99
C GLN A 45 -20.36 -0.88 -24.65
N ARG A 46 -20.43 -1.87 -23.75
CA ARG A 46 -21.09 -1.78 -22.44
C ARG A 46 -20.09 -1.73 -21.30
N SER A 47 -20.36 -0.87 -20.32
CA SER A 47 -19.59 -0.82 -19.08
C SER A 47 -20.14 -1.81 -18.05
N ILE A 48 -19.27 -2.52 -17.36
CA ILE A 48 -19.63 -3.39 -16.22
C ILE A 48 -19.44 -2.61 -14.92
N SER A 49 -20.49 -2.56 -14.11
CA SER A 49 -20.47 -1.91 -12.80
C SER A 49 -19.73 -2.75 -11.74
N LEU A 50 -19.27 -2.08 -10.67
CA LEU A 50 -18.72 -2.76 -9.49
C LEU A 50 -19.73 -3.73 -8.86
N TYR A 51 -21.03 -3.38 -8.88
CA TYR A 51 -22.08 -4.22 -8.35
C TYR A 51 -22.20 -5.55 -9.11
N GLU A 52 -22.19 -5.52 -10.44
CA GLU A 52 -22.20 -6.73 -11.30
C GLU A 52 -20.99 -7.60 -11.02
N GLN A 53 -19.80 -7.02 -10.84
CA GLN A 53 -18.58 -7.76 -10.52
C GLN A 53 -18.63 -8.41 -9.12
N ASN A 54 -19.24 -7.75 -8.14
CA ASN A 54 -19.46 -8.34 -6.82
C ASN A 54 -20.49 -9.48 -6.85
N LYS A 55 -21.55 -9.38 -7.66
CA LYS A 55 -22.48 -10.50 -7.91
C LYS A 55 -21.73 -11.70 -8.55
N GLU A 56 -20.93 -11.44 -9.57
CA GLU A 56 -20.11 -12.47 -10.21
C GLU A 56 -19.16 -13.17 -9.22
N LEU A 57 -18.50 -12.41 -8.32
CA LEU A 57 -17.65 -12.97 -7.28
C LEU A 57 -18.41 -13.98 -6.40
N THR A 58 -19.68 -13.73 -6.12
CA THR A 58 -20.54 -14.66 -5.35
C THR A 58 -20.79 -15.96 -6.13
N LEU A 59 -21.02 -15.86 -7.44
CA LEU A 59 -21.19 -17.02 -8.32
C LEU A 59 -19.89 -17.81 -8.46
N LEU A 60 -18.76 -17.13 -8.70
CA LEU A 60 -17.44 -17.75 -8.81
C LEU A 60 -17.09 -18.59 -7.57
N LYS A 61 -17.49 -18.20 -6.39
CA LYS A 61 -17.29 -19.00 -5.17
C LYS A 61 -18.09 -20.29 -5.14
N ARG A 62 -19.15 -20.44 -5.95
CA ARG A 62 -20.00 -21.63 -5.99
C ARG A 62 -19.51 -22.66 -7.02
N VAL A 63 -18.76 -22.20 -8.02
CA VAL A 63 -18.20 -23.07 -9.08
C VAL A 63 -16.99 -23.83 -8.54
N SER A 64 -16.88 -25.12 -8.88
CA SER A 64 -15.84 -26.03 -8.39
C SER A 64 -14.43 -25.54 -8.66
N GLU A 65 -14.16 -25.05 -9.88
CA GLU A 65 -12.85 -24.60 -10.34
C GLU A 65 -12.33 -23.37 -9.57
N THR A 66 -13.24 -22.59 -8.99
CA THR A 66 -12.91 -21.34 -8.27
C THR A 66 -13.37 -21.35 -6.82
N ALA A 67 -13.82 -22.49 -6.31
CA ALA A 67 -14.28 -22.68 -4.92
C ALA A 67 -13.20 -22.31 -3.88
N TRP A 68 -11.92 -22.42 -4.24
CA TRP A 68 -10.78 -22.00 -3.41
C TRP A 68 -10.83 -20.52 -2.99
N LEU A 69 -11.58 -19.67 -3.70
CA LEU A 69 -11.82 -18.28 -3.28
C LEU A 69 -12.56 -18.18 -1.93
N LYS A 70 -13.24 -19.23 -1.48
CA LYS A 70 -13.88 -19.29 -0.15
C LYS A 70 -12.88 -19.30 0.99
N GLU A 71 -11.64 -19.71 0.75
CA GLU A 71 -10.58 -19.75 1.76
C GLU A 71 -10.11 -18.33 2.14
N VAL A 72 -10.29 -17.35 1.24
CA VAL A 72 -9.97 -15.95 1.50
C VAL A 72 -11.23 -15.22 1.98
N HIS A 73 -11.03 -14.29 2.93
CA HIS A 73 -12.14 -13.50 3.45
C HIS A 73 -12.82 -12.69 2.34
N SER A 74 -14.16 -12.74 2.29
CA SER A 74 -14.95 -12.18 1.18
C SER A 74 -14.68 -10.70 0.94
N GLN A 75 -14.63 -9.91 2.01
CA GLN A 75 -14.39 -8.46 1.89
C GLN A 75 -12.99 -8.14 1.35
N VAL A 76 -11.99 -8.99 1.58
CA VAL A 76 -10.65 -8.84 0.99
C VAL A 76 -10.73 -8.93 -0.54
N LEU A 77 -11.51 -9.88 -1.07
CA LEU A 77 -11.72 -10.03 -2.50
C LEU A 77 -12.55 -8.88 -3.09
N GLN A 78 -13.57 -8.43 -2.38
CA GLN A 78 -14.36 -7.25 -2.77
C GLN A 78 -13.49 -6.00 -2.83
N GLN A 79 -12.54 -5.82 -1.88
CA GLN A 79 -11.61 -4.69 -1.93
C GLN A 79 -10.70 -4.71 -3.17
N ALA A 80 -10.36 -5.88 -3.71
CA ALA A 80 -9.63 -5.96 -4.98
C ALA A 80 -10.48 -5.47 -6.17
N LEU A 81 -11.81 -5.69 -6.15
CA LEU A 81 -12.73 -5.15 -7.14
C LEU A 81 -12.93 -3.63 -6.98
N HIS A 82 -13.02 -3.14 -5.74
CA HIS A 82 -13.02 -1.71 -5.45
C HIS A 82 -11.76 -1.01 -5.95
N ASP A 83 -10.58 -1.64 -5.81
CA ASP A 83 -9.34 -1.10 -6.33
C ASP A 83 -9.36 -0.97 -7.87
N LEU A 84 -9.96 -1.94 -8.56
CA LEU A 84 -10.12 -1.87 -10.02
C LEU A 84 -11.08 -0.76 -10.41
N ASP A 85 -12.22 -0.64 -9.71
CA ASP A 85 -13.20 0.39 -9.95
C ASP A 85 -12.61 1.79 -9.74
N GLY A 86 -11.88 1.99 -8.63
CA GLY A 86 -11.14 3.23 -8.38
C GLY A 86 -10.10 3.54 -9.47
N ALA A 87 -9.41 2.52 -9.99
CA ALA A 87 -8.47 2.72 -11.09
C ALA A 87 -9.16 3.22 -12.38
N TYR A 88 -10.36 2.71 -12.69
CA TYR A 88 -11.17 3.22 -13.78
C TYR A 88 -11.70 4.64 -13.53
N GLN A 89 -12.18 4.93 -12.32
CA GLN A 89 -12.60 6.29 -11.94
C GLN A 89 -11.46 7.30 -12.13
N HIS A 90 -10.25 6.97 -11.68
CA HIS A 90 -9.07 7.81 -11.90
C HIS A 90 -8.70 7.95 -13.37
N PHE A 91 -8.83 6.89 -14.17
CA PHE A 91 -8.60 6.93 -15.61
C PHE A 91 -9.57 7.91 -16.29
N PHE A 92 -10.87 7.78 -16.05
CA PHE A 92 -11.88 8.67 -16.66
C PHE A 92 -11.78 10.11 -16.16
N ARG A 93 -11.48 10.33 -14.88
CA ARG A 93 -11.24 11.66 -14.33
C ARG A 93 -10.11 12.36 -15.08
N ARG A 94 -8.97 11.68 -15.27
CA ARG A 94 -7.82 12.24 -16.01
C ARG A 94 -8.14 12.57 -17.46
N ILE A 95 -8.93 11.75 -18.13
CA ILE A 95 -9.41 12.07 -19.50
C ILE A 95 -10.22 13.36 -19.47
N LYS A 96 -11.16 13.50 -18.53
CA LYS A 96 -12.01 14.71 -18.39
C LYS A 96 -11.18 15.96 -18.08
N GLU A 97 -10.16 15.83 -17.25
CA GLU A 97 -9.24 16.91 -16.84
C GLU A 97 -8.11 17.14 -17.85
N LYS A 98 -8.12 16.45 -19.01
CA LYS A 98 -7.07 16.52 -20.06
C LYS A 98 -5.66 16.20 -19.55
N GLU A 99 -5.55 15.45 -18.45
CA GLU A 99 -4.29 14.90 -17.96
C GLU A 99 -3.89 13.64 -18.77
N THR A 100 -2.63 13.21 -18.65
CA THR A 100 -2.18 11.95 -19.25
C THR A 100 -2.91 10.76 -18.60
N PRO A 101 -3.81 10.08 -19.33
CA PRO A 101 -4.58 8.98 -18.77
C PRO A 101 -3.71 7.74 -18.58
N GLY A 102 -3.90 7.03 -17.47
CA GLY A 102 -3.26 5.74 -17.19
C GLY A 102 -4.31 4.64 -17.16
N TYR A 103 -4.43 3.86 -18.27
CA TYR A 103 -5.36 2.73 -18.28
C TYR A 103 -5.00 1.68 -17.23
N PRO A 104 -5.96 1.05 -16.52
CA PRO A 104 -5.72 0.01 -15.53
C PRO A 104 -4.89 -1.14 -16.11
N LYS A 105 -3.86 -1.58 -15.37
CA LYS A 105 -2.93 -2.64 -15.83
C LYS A 105 -3.14 -3.92 -15.04
N PHE A 106 -2.88 -5.07 -15.68
CA PHE A 106 -2.86 -6.36 -15.00
C PHE A 106 -1.81 -6.38 -13.88
N ARG A 107 -2.22 -6.88 -12.72
CA ARG A 107 -1.34 -7.05 -11.55
C ARG A 107 -0.43 -8.27 -11.75
N ARG A 108 0.84 -8.13 -11.42
CA ARG A 108 1.84 -9.21 -11.49
C ARG A 108 2.24 -9.67 -10.09
N LYS A 109 2.68 -10.92 -9.97
CA LYS A 109 3.22 -11.45 -8.71
C LYS A 109 4.48 -10.68 -8.31
N GLY A 110 4.53 -10.23 -7.06
CA GLY A 110 5.66 -9.45 -6.52
C GLY A 110 5.58 -7.94 -6.78
N ASP A 111 4.59 -7.47 -7.53
CA ASP A 111 4.30 -6.05 -7.68
C ASP A 111 3.23 -5.65 -6.66
N ASN A 112 3.65 -4.97 -5.59
CA ASN A 112 2.75 -4.48 -4.54
C ASN A 112 1.83 -5.55 -3.93
N ASP A 113 2.38 -6.74 -3.60
CA ASP A 113 1.61 -7.80 -2.95
C ASP A 113 1.01 -7.28 -1.64
N SER A 114 -0.30 -7.09 -1.65
CA SER A 114 -1.07 -6.56 -0.52
C SER A 114 -2.53 -7.03 -0.59
N PHE A 115 -3.18 -7.01 0.56
CA PHE A 115 -4.62 -7.22 0.69
C PHE A 115 -5.17 -6.38 1.84
N ARG A 116 -6.48 -6.09 1.81
CA ARG A 116 -7.07 -5.07 2.64
C ARG A 116 -8.37 -5.53 3.27
N TYR A 117 -8.53 -5.25 4.57
CA TYR A 117 -9.76 -5.46 5.32
C TYR A 117 -10.41 -4.11 5.59
N PRO A 118 -11.66 -3.88 5.15
CA PRO A 118 -12.40 -2.67 5.50
C PRO A 118 -12.91 -2.70 6.94
N GLN A 119 -13.07 -3.89 7.53
CA GLN A 119 -13.56 -4.11 8.89
C GLN A 119 -13.22 -5.52 9.40
N GLY A 120 -13.61 -5.84 10.64
CA GLY A 120 -13.45 -7.18 11.23
C GLY A 120 -12.06 -7.47 11.78
N VAL A 121 -11.13 -6.52 11.70
CA VAL A 121 -9.80 -6.62 12.32
C VAL A 121 -9.87 -6.14 13.77
N ARG A 122 -9.18 -6.84 14.66
CA ARG A 122 -9.06 -6.48 16.07
C ARG A 122 -7.59 -6.39 16.44
N VAL A 123 -7.24 -5.36 17.19
CA VAL A 123 -5.87 -5.14 17.69
C VAL A 123 -5.90 -5.25 19.21
N LYS A 124 -4.98 -6.00 19.77
CA LYS A 124 -4.77 -6.11 21.21
C LYS A 124 -3.25 -6.24 21.45
N ASP A 125 -2.71 -5.33 22.23
CA ASP A 125 -1.28 -5.27 22.57
C ASP A 125 -0.38 -5.29 21.31
N ASP A 126 0.42 -6.35 21.13
CA ASP A 126 1.28 -6.57 19.96
C ASP A 126 0.69 -7.59 18.97
N TRP A 127 -0.62 -7.87 19.03
CA TRP A 127 -1.33 -8.80 18.19
C TRP A 127 -2.40 -8.12 17.35
N VAL A 128 -2.52 -8.57 16.10
CA VAL A 128 -3.63 -8.25 15.22
C VAL A 128 -4.36 -9.53 14.84
N TYR A 129 -5.68 -9.56 15.03
CA TYR A 129 -6.54 -10.61 14.50
C TYR A 129 -6.99 -10.25 13.09
N LEU A 130 -6.66 -11.11 12.14
CA LEU A 130 -7.04 -11.00 10.73
C LEU A 130 -8.01 -12.13 10.38
N PRO A 131 -9.26 -11.83 9.94
CA PRO A 131 -10.23 -12.84 9.57
C PRO A 131 -9.68 -13.87 8.56
N LYS A 132 -9.93 -15.17 8.77
CA LYS A 132 -9.40 -16.33 8.01
C LYS A 132 -7.90 -16.59 8.20
N ILE A 133 -7.14 -15.72 8.84
CA ILE A 133 -5.70 -15.88 9.06
C ILE A 133 -5.40 -16.13 10.56
N GLY A 134 -6.21 -15.51 11.43
CA GLY A 134 -6.03 -15.60 12.88
C GLY A 134 -5.14 -14.49 13.45
N GLN A 135 -4.61 -14.74 14.64
CA GLN A 135 -3.78 -13.78 15.37
C GLN A 135 -2.35 -13.76 14.84
N VAL A 136 -1.86 -12.58 14.48
CA VAL A 136 -0.49 -12.36 13.98
C VAL A 136 0.20 -11.33 14.87
N ARG A 137 1.42 -11.64 15.33
CA ARG A 137 2.23 -10.67 16.08
C ARG A 137 2.77 -9.58 15.16
N PHE A 138 2.85 -8.37 15.70
CA PHE A 138 3.54 -7.25 15.04
C PHE A 138 4.50 -6.55 16.03
N ARG A 139 5.47 -5.82 15.49
CA ARG A 139 6.38 -5.02 16.31
C ARG A 139 5.72 -3.68 16.59
N LYS A 140 5.14 -3.53 17.78
CA LYS A 140 4.53 -2.29 18.24
C LYS A 140 5.62 -1.27 18.54
N SER A 141 5.81 -0.29 17.69
CA SER A 141 6.80 0.79 17.83
C SER A 141 6.17 2.11 18.30
N GLN A 142 4.84 2.19 18.31
CA GLN A 142 4.06 3.34 18.76
C GLN A 142 2.65 2.88 19.11
N GLU A 143 1.89 3.73 19.81
CA GLU A 143 0.47 3.47 20.08
C GLU A 143 -0.36 3.70 18.82
N VAL A 144 -1.47 2.93 18.71
CA VAL A 144 -2.47 3.11 17.65
C VAL A 144 -3.58 3.99 18.22
N GLU A 145 -3.65 5.22 17.76
CA GLU A 145 -4.63 6.21 18.19
C GLU A 145 -5.88 6.21 17.31
N GLY A 146 -7.02 6.52 17.90
CA GLY A 146 -8.29 6.68 17.18
C GLY A 146 -8.95 5.37 16.77
N VAL A 147 -9.94 5.48 15.86
CA VAL A 147 -10.75 4.36 15.39
C VAL A 147 -10.20 3.79 14.11
N ILE A 148 -9.85 2.50 14.09
CA ILE A 148 -9.37 1.80 12.90
C ILE A 148 -10.53 1.68 11.89
N LYS A 149 -10.39 2.34 10.74
CA LYS A 149 -11.37 2.29 9.63
C LYS A 149 -10.99 1.24 8.59
N GLN A 150 -9.71 0.96 8.44
CA GLN A 150 -9.22 0.01 7.45
C GLN A 150 -7.86 -0.55 7.86
N THR A 151 -7.63 -1.81 7.53
CA THR A 151 -6.35 -2.47 7.77
C THR A 151 -5.80 -3.04 6.46
N THR A 152 -4.57 -2.70 6.12
CA THR A 152 -3.87 -3.24 4.94
C THR A 152 -2.70 -4.10 5.39
N VAL A 153 -2.59 -5.31 4.83
CA VAL A 153 -1.41 -6.16 4.97
C VAL A 153 -0.62 -6.07 3.67
N LYS A 154 0.66 -5.69 3.76
CA LYS A 154 1.51 -5.42 2.58
C LYS A 154 2.87 -6.09 2.72
N PHE A 155 3.35 -6.68 1.62
CA PHE A 155 4.72 -7.16 1.51
C PHE A 155 5.61 -6.11 0.85
N GLU A 156 6.67 -5.70 1.55
CA GLU A 156 7.59 -4.67 1.06
C GLU A 156 9.01 -4.95 1.55
N ALA A 157 10.00 -4.81 0.68
CA ALA A 157 11.43 -4.98 1.01
C ALA A 157 11.76 -6.27 1.78
N GLY A 158 11.04 -7.38 1.48
CA GLY A 158 11.29 -8.69 2.11
C GLY A 158 10.60 -8.90 3.46
N HIS A 159 9.75 -7.95 3.89
CA HIS A 159 9.01 -8.01 5.14
C HIS A 159 7.52 -7.78 4.94
N TRP A 160 6.74 -8.35 5.84
CA TRP A 160 5.31 -8.09 5.92
C TRP A 160 5.03 -6.96 6.90
N TYR A 161 4.14 -6.08 6.51
CA TYR A 161 3.69 -4.95 7.32
C TYR A 161 2.17 -4.97 7.44
N VAL A 162 1.69 -4.48 8.57
CA VAL A 162 0.29 -4.10 8.76
C VAL A 162 0.21 -2.58 8.85
N LEU A 163 -0.77 -2.02 8.16
CA LEU A 163 -1.07 -0.60 8.15
C LEU A 163 -2.49 -0.41 8.68
N PHE A 164 -2.65 0.34 9.75
CA PHE A 164 -3.94 0.72 10.31
C PHE A 164 -4.26 2.15 9.88
N SER A 165 -5.25 2.32 9.03
CA SER A 165 -5.78 3.66 8.71
C SER A 165 -6.84 4.00 9.73
N CYS A 166 -6.52 4.97 10.59
CA CYS A 166 -7.34 5.39 11.72
C CYS A 166 -7.94 6.77 11.48
N GLU A 167 -9.12 6.98 12.01
CA GLU A 167 -9.70 8.30 12.20
C GLU A 167 -9.36 8.78 13.60
N VAL A 168 -8.58 9.86 13.66
CA VAL A 168 -8.09 10.45 14.90
C VAL A 168 -8.75 11.80 15.09
N GLU A 169 -9.29 12.04 16.27
CA GLU A 169 -9.73 13.36 16.68
C GLU A 169 -8.50 14.23 16.93
N VAL A 170 -8.47 15.38 16.31
CA VAL A 170 -7.42 16.38 16.51
C VAL A 170 -8.10 17.62 17.04
N SER A 171 -7.74 18.04 18.26
CA SER A 171 -8.12 19.34 18.76
C SER A 171 -7.51 20.41 17.89
N GLU A 172 -8.24 21.46 17.58
CA GLU A 172 -7.67 22.63 16.93
C GLU A 172 -6.57 23.22 17.81
N PRO A 173 -5.41 23.54 17.24
CA PRO A 173 -4.35 24.17 18.03
C PRO A 173 -4.89 25.51 18.59
N GLN A 174 -4.67 25.71 19.89
CA GLN A 174 -5.01 26.98 20.50
C GLN A 174 -4.13 28.10 19.91
N PRO A 175 -4.70 29.29 19.66
CA PRO A 175 -3.89 30.42 19.24
C PRO A 175 -2.77 30.71 20.25
N ILE A 176 -1.57 30.92 19.77
CA ILE A 176 -0.45 31.33 20.62
C ILE A 176 -0.63 32.77 20.96
N GLU A 177 -0.63 33.17 22.24
CA GLU A 177 -0.88 34.54 22.71
C GLU A 177 0.14 35.51 22.18
N ASN A 178 1.41 35.09 22.01
CA ASN A 178 2.51 35.93 21.46
C ASN A 178 3.23 35.15 20.35
N PRO A 179 2.69 35.10 19.11
CA PRO A 179 3.32 34.35 18.04
C PRO A 179 4.61 35.00 17.59
N ARG A 180 5.72 34.28 17.64
CA ARG A 180 6.97 34.71 17.02
C ARG A 180 6.98 34.26 15.57
N SER A 181 7.30 35.15 14.67
CA SER A 181 7.45 34.85 13.25
C SER A 181 8.88 34.43 12.94
N VAL A 182 9.01 33.29 12.22
CA VAL A 182 10.31 32.82 11.72
C VAL A 182 10.22 32.66 10.22
N GLY A 183 11.08 33.35 9.50
CA GLY A 183 11.29 33.15 8.07
C GLY A 183 12.14 31.92 7.86
N VAL A 184 11.74 31.04 6.93
CA VAL A 184 12.47 29.80 6.60
C VAL A 184 12.76 29.78 5.11
N ASP A 185 14.04 29.72 4.73
CA ASP A 185 14.49 29.48 3.37
C ASP A 185 15.13 28.08 3.26
N LEU A 186 14.74 27.30 2.26
CA LEU A 186 15.26 25.96 1.99
C LEU A 186 16.13 25.96 0.75
N GLY A 187 17.40 25.56 0.91
CA GLY A 187 18.38 25.60 -0.15
C GLY A 187 19.13 24.28 -0.42
N LEU A 188 19.87 24.26 -1.52
CA LEU A 188 20.71 23.12 -1.90
C LEU A 188 22.12 23.18 -1.28
N LYS A 189 22.65 24.35 -1.05
CA LYS A 189 23.95 24.55 -0.39
C LYS A 189 23.81 24.44 1.12
N THR A 190 23.01 25.30 1.71
CA THR A 190 22.52 25.26 3.09
C THR A 190 21.17 24.58 3.07
N PHE A 191 20.92 23.64 3.99
CA PHE A 191 19.65 22.89 4.01
C PHE A 191 18.49 23.78 4.39
N ALA A 192 18.67 24.59 5.40
CA ALA A 192 17.69 25.58 5.83
C ALA A 192 18.39 26.77 6.47
N VAL A 193 17.83 27.95 6.26
CA VAL A 193 18.17 29.19 6.96
C VAL A 193 16.93 29.68 7.69
N PHE A 194 17.05 29.90 8.98
CA PHE A 194 15.99 30.46 9.82
C PHE A 194 16.34 31.90 10.15
N ALA A 195 15.43 32.81 9.95
CA ALA A 195 15.57 34.23 10.33
C ALA A 195 14.40 34.63 11.23
N GLY A 196 14.67 35.09 12.43
CA GLY A 196 13.69 35.50 13.42
C GLY A 196 14.27 36.47 14.42
N ASP A 197 13.54 36.77 15.49
CA ASP A 197 13.94 37.75 16.55
C ASP A 197 15.27 37.36 17.24
N GLY A 198 15.64 36.05 17.19
CA GLY A 198 16.90 35.55 17.73
C GLY A 198 18.10 35.60 16.80
N GLY A 199 17.95 36.22 15.61
CA GLY A 199 18.99 36.29 14.58
C GLY A 199 18.82 35.30 13.45
N ILE A 200 19.93 34.95 12.78
CA ILE A 200 19.95 34.00 11.64
C ILE A 200 20.65 32.72 12.08
N GLU A 201 19.98 31.59 11.84
CA GLU A 201 20.52 30.24 12.08
C GLU A 201 20.60 29.49 10.77
N GLU A 202 21.74 28.88 10.46
CA GLU A 202 21.93 28.07 9.26
C GLU A 202 22.12 26.60 9.59
N ILE A 203 21.34 25.73 8.93
CA ILE A 203 21.49 24.28 9.00
C ILE A 203 22.22 23.80 7.74
N SER A 204 23.43 23.27 7.92
CA SER A 204 24.24 22.72 6.83
C SER A 204 23.57 21.55 6.15
N ASN A 205 23.70 21.45 4.83
CA ASN A 205 23.12 20.34 4.09
C ASN A 205 23.89 19.02 4.34
N PRO A 206 23.29 17.99 4.96
CA PRO A 206 23.95 16.73 5.31
C PRO A 206 24.28 15.88 4.07
N ARG A 207 23.72 16.19 2.91
CA ARG A 207 23.94 15.55 1.59
C ARG A 207 23.85 14.01 1.62
N PHE A 208 22.90 13.46 2.37
CA PHE A 208 22.74 12.02 2.56
C PHE A 208 22.66 11.24 1.23
N GLN A 209 21.88 11.74 0.28
CA GLN A 209 21.77 11.11 -1.04
C GLN A 209 23.11 11.08 -1.78
N LYS A 210 23.85 12.22 -1.79
CA LYS A 210 25.16 12.30 -2.47
C LYS A 210 26.16 11.31 -1.86
N LYS A 211 26.20 11.18 -0.53
CA LYS A 211 27.06 10.23 0.19
C LYS A 211 26.69 8.76 -0.12
N ALA A 212 25.40 8.46 -0.29
CA ALA A 212 24.92 7.09 -0.58
C ALA A 212 24.95 6.71 -2.07
N LEU A 213 25.11 7.69 -2.98
CA LEU A 213 24.91 7.49 -4.43
C LEU A 213 25.84 6.44 -5.05
N SER A 214 27.11 6.41 -4.67
CA SER A 214 28.07 5.39 -5.14
C SER A 214 27.64 3.97 -4.76
N ARG A 215 27.21 3.79 -3.50
CA ARG A 215 26.68 2.51 -3.01
C ARG A 215 25.37 2.12 -3.71
N ILE A 216 24.46 3.05 -3.89
CA ILE A 216 23.19 2.83 -4.61
C ILE A 216 23.49 2.38 -6.06
N ARG A 217 24.38 3.08 -6.76
CA ARG A 217 24.78 2.72 -8.12
C ARG A 217 25.41 1.32 -8.19
N TYR A 218 26.28 0.98 -7.25
CA TYR A 218 26.88 -0.35 -7.16
C TYR A 218 25.82 -1.44 -6.96
N LEU A 219 24.93 -1.27 -5.97
CA LEU A 219 23.86 -2.24 -5.69
C LEU A 219 22.85 -2.36 -6.85
N SER A 220 22.54 -1.28 -7.54
CA SER A 220 21.69 -1.30 -8.73
C SER A 220 22.32 -2.11 -9.87
N ARG A 221 23.62 -1.92 -10.14
CA ARG A 221 24.36 -2.72 -11.12
C ARG A 221 24.38 -4.22 -10.74
N GLN A 222 24.57 -4.53 -9.44
CA GLN A 222 24.54 -5.92 -8.96
C GLN A 222 23.14 -6.53 -9.15
N LEU A 223 22.08 -5.79 -8.89
CA LEU A 223 20.70 -6.23 -9.11
C LEU A 223 20.42 -6.50 -10.59
N SER A 224 20.87 -5.63 -11.49
CA SER A 224 20.65 -5.76 -12.94
C SER A 224 21.30 -7.03 -13.52
N LYS A 225 22.45 -7.45 -13.00
CA LYS A 225 23.17 -8.66 -13.42
C LYS A 225 22.51 -9.97 -12.95
N LYS A 226 21.50 -9.94 -12.09
CA LYS A 226 20.86 -11.15 -11.55
C LYS A 226 19.69 -11.60 -12.39
N ILE A 227 19.54 -12.91 -12.57
CA ILE A 227 18.43 -13.54 -13.31
C ILE A 227 17.10 -13.19 -12.64
N LYS A 228 16.13 -12.74 -13.44
CA LYS A 228 14.78 -12.41 -12.97
C LYS A 228 14.16 -13.62 -12.23
N PHE A 229 13.48 -13.36 -11.14
CA PHE A 229 12.82 -14.34 -10.27
C PHE A 229 13.74 -15.25 -9.45
N SER A 230 15.07 -15.14 -9.56
CA SER A 230 16.01 -15.94 -8.76
C SER A 230 16.05 -15.48 -7.29
N LYS A 231 16.43 -16.41 -6.39
CA LYS A 231 16.68 -16.10 -4.96
C LYS A 231 17.76 -15.02 -4.79
N ASN A 232 18.79 -15.06 -5.63
CA ASN A 232 19.90 -14.10 -5.61
C ASN A 232 19.42 -12.68 -6.02
N ARG A 233 18.52 -12.58 -7.02
CA ARG A 233 17.91 -11.29 -7.36
C ARG A 233 17.05 -10.74 -6.22
N SER A 234 16.31 -11.60 -5.54
CA SER A 234 15.52 -11.20 -4.37
C SER A 234 16.39 -10.69 -3.22
N ARG A 235 17.55 -11.31 -2.99
CA ARG A 235 18.55 -10.83 -2.01
C ARG A 235 19.13 -9.47 -2.43
N ALA A 236 19.54 -9.31 -3.69
CA ALA A 236 20.07 -8.04 -4.20
C ALA A 236 19.03 -6.91 -4.15
N ARG A 237 17.76 -7.19 -4.48
CA ARG A 237 16.65 -6.22 -4.36
C ARG A 237 16.45 -5.77 -2.92
N ARG A 238 16.55 -6.70 -1.97
CA ARG A 238 16.46 -6.39 -0.53
C ARG A 238 17.62 -5.52 -0.06
N ALA A 239 18.85 -5.82 -0.48
CA ALA A 239 20.02 -5.02 -0.16
C ALA A 239 19.95 -3.58 -0.72
N LEU A 240 19.34 -3.39 -1.89
CA LEU A 240 19.12 -2.05 -2.49
C LEU A 240 18.02 -1.26 -1.78
N SER A 241 17.07 -1.91 -1.11
CA SER A 241 15.94 -1.25 -0.42
C SER A 241 16.24 -0.86 1.04
N HIS A 242 17.43 -1.19 1.52
CA HIS A 242 17.95 -0.81 2.84
C HIS A 242 19.16 0.11 2.70
#